data_4d04813b476036a91f470dd42a4efc90
#
_entry.id   4d04813b476036a91f470dd42a4efc90
#
_cell.length_a   1.000
_cell.length_b   1.000
_cell.length_c   1.000
_cell.angle_alpha   90.00
_cell.angle_beta   90.00
_cell.angle_gamma   90.00
#
_symmetry.space_group_name_H-M   'P 1'
#
loop_
_entity.id
_entity.type
_entity.pdbx_description
1 polymer ?
#
loop_
_entity_poly.entity_id
_entity_poly.type
_entity_poly.pdbx_seq_one_letter_code
_entity_poly.pdbx_strand_id
1 'polypeptide(L)'
;MIELTHISKNFASGGRTVHAVQDVSLSIGKGEIFGIIGFSGAGKSTLVRCINLLERPTSGSVTVDGKEMTALSARELRQARKKIGMIFQHFNLMPSRTVFGNVAYPLRGSGLSREQIADKVQRLLELVGIGDKAEAYPKQLSGGQKQRVAIARALANDPNVLLCDEATSALDPQTTKAILRLLKNLNEKLGITVVIITHEMAVVKEICDRVAVMEHGRVVEQGEVFNVFADPRQEITRSFIHTTSNLRKIEELIEEDSPVVQLKPGELIVRLSYIQRNVSEPLISTVSRKFDITLNIIFSDIAIVQNAPIGGTVAIISGERAQITQAIAYLIEKNVGVEVIRDARISE
;
A
#
# COMPACT_ATOMS: atom_id res chain seq x y z
N MET A 1 10.52 -3.34 15.58
CA MET A 1 9.54 -4.44 15.77
C MET A 1 9.86 -5.64 14.90
N ILE A 2 10.04 -5.46 13.59
CA ILE A 2 10.49 -6.49 12.65
C ILE A 2 11.78 -5.99 12.01
N GLU A 3 12.80 -6.84 12.00
CA GLU A 3 14.08 -6.57 11.35
C GLU A 3 14.45 -7.73 10.44
N LEU A 4 14.67 -7.42 9.19
CA LEU A 4 15.19 -8.32 8.16
C LEU A 4 16.60 -7.87 7.81
N THR A 5 17.57 -8.77 7.95
CA THR A 5 18.97 -8.44 7.70
C THR A 5 19.53 -9.37 6.64
N HIS A 6 19.85 -8.82 5.48
CA HIS A 6 20.47 -9.53 4.34
C HIS A 6 19.68 -10.80 3.91
N ILE A 7 18.35 -10.72 3.92
CA ILE A 7 17.48 -11.85 3.58
C ILE A 7 17.62 -12.20 2.08
N SER A 8 18.00 -13.45 1.84
CA SER A 8 17.91 -14.03 0.50
C SER A 8 17.12 -15.34 0.55
N LYS A 9 16.32 -15.60 -0.49
CA LYS A 9 15.58 -16.84 -0.67
C LYS A 9 15.68 -17.34 -2.09
N ASN A 10 16.22 -18.54 -2.23
CA ASN A 10 16.36 -19.24 -3.48
C ASN A 10 15.48 -20.49 -3.50
N PHE A 11 14.87 -20.78 -4.64
CA PHE A 11 14.13 -22.01 -4.89
C PHE A 11 14.83 -22.80 -6.02
N ALA A 12 15.01 -24.08 -5.82
CA ALA A 12 15.44 -24.98 -6.87
C ALA A 12 14.22 -25.51 -7.64
N SER A 13 14.16 -25.31 -8.95
CA SER A 13 13.07 -25.80 -9.81
C SER A 13 13.63 -26.27 -11.14
N GLY A 14 13.47 -27.56 -11.48
CA GLY A 14 13.83 -28.13 -12.78
C GLY A 14 15.31 -27.90 -13.18
N GLY A 15 16.25 -27.98 -12.23
CA GLY A 15 17.69 -27.74 -12.48
C GLY A 15 18.07 -26.25 -12.58
N ARG A 16 17.12 -25.33 -12.39
CA ARG A 16 17.37 -23.87 -12.34
C ARG A 16 17.16 -23.35 -10.93
N THR A 17 17.95 -22.35 -10.55
CA THR A 17 17.76 -21.62 -9.30
C THR A 17 16.96 -20.35 -9.56
N VAL A 18 15.82 -20.18 -8.87
CA VAL A 18 15.03 -18.96 -8.89
C VAL A 18 15.37 -18.15 -7.65
N HIS A 19 15.93 -16.96 -7.84
CA HIS A 19 16.25 -16.01 -6.77
C HIS A 19 15.02 -15.16 -6.45
N ALA A 20 14.17 -15.65 -5.54
CA ALA A 20 12.90 -15.00 -5.22
C ALA A 20 13.06 -13.76 -4.33
N VAL A 21 14.07 -13.76 -3.45
CA VAL A 21 14.45 -12.60 -2.62
C VAL A 21 15.97 -12.51 -2.62
N GLN A 22 16.52 -11.32 -2.81
CA GLN A 22 17.94 -11.08 -2.99
C GLN A 22 18.42 -9.94 -2.08
N ASP A 23 19.12 -10.29 -1.02
CA ASP A 23 19.83 -9.36 -0.11
C ASP A 23 18.93 -8.22 0.42
N VAL A 24 17.74 -8.57 0.92
CA VAL A 24 16.77 -7.59 1.43
C VAL A 24 17.04 -7.31 2.90
N SER A 25 17.21 -6.03 3.23
CA SER A 25 17.27 -5.51 4.59
C SER A 25 16.15 -4.48 4.80
N LEU A 26 15.29 -4.71 5.82
CA LEU A 26 14.14 -3.87 6.14
C LEU A 26 13.97 -3.77 7.66
N SER A 27 13.58 -2.58 8.13
CA SER A 27 13.18 -2.35 9.52
C SER A 27 11.77 -1.78 9.56
N ILE A 28 10.88 -2.42 10.35
CA ILE A 28 9.48 -2.03 10.53
C ILE A 28 9.26 -1.72 12.01
N GLY A 29 8.74 -0.54 12.29
CA GLY A 29 8.49 -0.04 13.64
C GLY A 29 7.34 -0.77 14.36
N LYS A 30 7.25 -0.59 15.68
CA LYS A 30 6.12 -1.09 16.47
C LYS A 30 4.90 -0.22 16.22
N GLY A 31 3.74 -0.84 15.98
CA GLY A 31 2.49 -0.14 15.70
C GLY A 31 2.42 0.50 14.32
N GLU A 32 3.41 0.28 13.47
CA GLU A 32 3.46 0.80 12.11
C GLU A 32 2.61 -0.05 11.15
N ILE A 33 1.96 0.58 10.18
CA ILE A 33 1.37 -0.08 9.01
C ILE A 33 2.35 0.07 7.85
N PHE A 34 3.03 -1.01 7.49
CA PHE A 34 4.07 -1.03 6.48
C PHE A 34 3.61 -1.72 5.20
N GLY A 35 3.72 -1.03 4.06
CA GLY A 35 3.39 -1.56 2.74
C GLY A 35 4.59 -2.21 2.05
N ILE A 36 4.40 -3.34 1.39
CA ILE A 36 5.37 -3.93 0.45
C ILE A 36 4.69 -4.03 -0.90
N ILE A 37 5.19 -3.29 -1.88
CA ILE A 37 4.61 -3.20 -3.22
C ILE A 37 5.59 -3.69 -4.28
N GLY A 38 5.06 -4.04 -5.44
CA GLY A 38 5.85 -4.53 -6.58
C GLY A 38 4.96 -5.30 -7.55
N PHE A 39 5.40 -5.50 -8.78
CA PHE A 39 4.67 -6.30 -9.76
C PHE A 39 4.56 -7.77 -9.34
N SER A 40 3.69 -8.52 -10.04
CA SER A 40 3.60 -9.96 -9.84
C SER A 40 4.98 -10.60 -10.08
N GLY A 41 5.39 -11.52 -9.19
CA GLY A 41 6.70 -12.15 -9.27
C GLY A 41 7.86 -11.35 -8.65
N ALA A 42 7.66 -10.15 -8.12
CA ALA A 42 8.72 -9.35 -7.49
C ALA A 42 9.28 -9.94 -6.17
N GLY A 43 8.69 -11.01 -5.62
CA GLY A 43 9.18 -11.68 -4.41
C GLY A 43 8.45 -11.30 -3.11
N LYS A 44 7.44 -10.43 -3.17
CA LYS A 44 6.71 -9.89 -2.01
C LYS A 44 6.17 -10.95 -1.05
N SER A 45 5.35 -11.89 -1.57
CA SER A 45 4.76 -12.96 -0.75
C SER A 45 5.83 -13.88 -0.15
N THR A 46 6.94 -14.13 -0.89
CA THR A 46 8.09 -14.87 -0.38
C THR A 46 8.74 -14.12 0.79
N LEU A 47 8.96 -12.81 0.66
CA LEU A 47 9.57 -12.00 1.71
C LEU A 47 8.71 -12.01 2.99
N VAL A 48 7.39 -11.79 2.87
CA VAL A 48 6.49 -11.83 4.04
C VAL A 48 6.43 -13.23 4.67
N ARG A 49 6.46 -14.28 3.88
CA ARG A 49 6.55 -15.66 4.41
C ARG A 49 7.89 -15.95 5.07
N CYS A 50 8.95 -15.21 4.76
CA CYS A 50 10.19 -15.26 5.53
C CYS A 50 10.04 -14.61 6.91
N ILE A 51 9.22 -13.58 7.10
CA ILE A 51 9.02 -12.92 8.41
C ILE A 51 8.53 -13.92 9.47
N ASN A 52 7.56 -14.78 9.11
CA ASN A 52 7.03 -15.81 10.02
C ASN A 52 7.68 -17.19 9.81
N LEU A 53 8.74 -17.26 9.00
CA LEU A 53 9.44 -18.49 8.59
C LEU A 53 8.53 -19.59 8.02
N LEU A 54 7.39 -19.26 7.42
CA LEU A 54 6.67 -20.20 6.54
C LEU A 54 7.57 -20.59 5.36
N GLU A 55 8.35 -19.61 4.87
CA GLU A 55 9.50 -19.84 4.00
C GLU A 55 10.77 -19.51 4.77
N ARG A 56 11.63 -20.51 4.99
CA ARG A 56 12.90 -20.27 5.65
C ARG A 56 13.85 -19.57 4.65
N PRO A 57 14.46 -18.42 4.99
CA PRO A 57 15.42 -17.78 4.11
C PRO A 57 16.63 -18.71 3.85
N THR A 58 17.25 -18.56 2.69
CA THR A 58 18.49 -19.27 2.33
C THR A 58 19.68 -18.68 3.07
N SER A 59 19.68 -17.36 3.28
CA SER A 59 20.65 -16.62 4.08
C SER A 59 20.02 -15.39 4.73
N GLY A 60 20.71 -14.79 5.70
CA GLY A 60 20.23 -13.66 6.46
C GLY A 60 19.49 -14.05 7.74
N SER A 61 19.09 -13.06 8.51
CA SER A 61 18.37 -13.23 9.78
C SER A 61 17.08 -12.46 9.85
N VAL A 62 16.10 -13.00 10.57
CA VAL A 62 14.77 -12.41 10.81
C VAL A 62 14.60 -12.24 12.30
N THR A 63 14.39 -11.01 12.74
CA THR A 63 14.06 -10.69 14.14
C THR A 63 12.63 -10.13 14.20
N VAL A 64 11.81 -10.68 15.09
CA VAL A 64 10.44 -10.20 15.36
C VAL A 64 10.27 -10.05 16.87
N ASP A 65 9.87 -8.85 17.28
CA ASP A 65 9.66 -8.51 18.70
C ASP A 65 10.89 -8.84 19.58
N GLY A 66 12.08 -8.52 19.06
CA GLY A 66 13.36 -8.76 19.72
C GLY A 66 13.83 -10.23 19.73
N LYS A 67 13.11 -11.15 19.07
CA LYS A 67 13.46 -12.56 18.98
C LYS A 67 13.99 -12.88 17.58
N GLU A 68 15.18 -13.44 17.49
CA GLU A 68 15.72 -13.93 16.24
C GLU A 68 15.02 -15.22 15.83
N MET A 69 14.05 -15.10 14.91
CA MET A 69 13.20 -16.19 14.44
C MET A 69 13.99 -17.31 13.75
N THR A 70 15.06 -16.95 13.03
CA THR A 70 15.92 -17.86 12.26
C THR A 70 16.74 -18.80 13.15
N ALA A 71 17.02 -18.42 14.40
CA ALA A 71 17.76 -19.22 15.36
C ALA A 71 16.88 -20.13 16.24
N LEU A 72 15.53 -19.96 16.21
CA LEU A 72 14.62 -20.69 17.07
C LEU A 72 14.53 -22.18 16.71
N SER A 73 14.41 -23.02 17.74
CA SER A 73 14.01 -24.41 17.59
C SER A 73 12.58 -24.52 17.07
N ALA A 74 12.19 -25.69 16.54
CA ALA A 74 10.83 -25.91 16.02
C ALA A 74 9.73 -25.70 17.07
N ARG A 75 10.00 -25.95 18.35
CA ARG A 75 9.06 -25.72 19.45
C ARG A 75 8.91 -24.21 19.74
N GLU A 76 10.01 -23.51 19.87
CA GLU A 76 10.03 -22.05 20.10
C GLU A 76 9.42 -21.28 18.95
N LEU A 77 9.72 -21.67 17.70
CA LEU A 77 9.12 -21.10 16.50
C LEU A 77 7.61 -21.25 16.48
N ARG A 78 7.06 -22.41 16.86
CA ARG A 78 5.61 -22.58 17.00
C ARG A 78 4.99 -21.63 18.01
N GLN A 79 5.71 -21.35 19.13
CA GLN A 79 5.23 -20.38 20.13
C GLN A 79 5.33 -18.94 19.61
N ALA A 80 6.44 -18.59 18.97
CA ALA A 80 6.64 -17.26 18.39
C ALA A 80 5.59 -16.95 17.31
N ARG A 81 5.27 -17.91 16.44
CA ARG A 81 4.23 -17.78 15.41
C ARG A 81 2.83 -17.49 15.96
N LYS A 82 2.51 -17.85 17.22
CA LYS A 82 1.23 -17.48 17.83
C LYS A 82 1.08 -15.96 17.97
N LYS A 83 2.21 -15.23 18.05
CA LYS A 83 2.23 -13.76 18.13
C LYS A 83 2.31 -13.06 16.77
N ILE A 84 2.22 -13.82 15.69
CA ILE A 84 2.20 -13.33 14.31
C ILE A 84 0.94 -13.86 13.64
N GLY A 85 -0.07 -13.00 13.46
CA GLY A 85 -1.26 -13.32 12.69
C GLY A 85 -0.95 -13.26 11.20
N MET A 86 -1.61 -14.10 10.40
CA MET A 86 -1.48 -14.05 8.94
C MET A 86 -2.85 -14.12 8.27
N ILE A 87 -3.07 -13.21 7.35
CA ILE A 87 -4.24 -13.11 6.47
C ILE A 87 -3.77 -13.42 5.07
N PHE A 88 -4.40 -14.39 4.42
CA PHE A 88 -4.04 -14.88 3.10
C PHE A 88 -4.97 -14.33 2.03
N GLN A 89 -4.53 -14.27 0.80
CA GLN A 89 -5.26 -13.82 -0.37
C GLN A 89 -6.60 -14.56 -0.57
N HIS A 90 -6.65 -15.85 -0.38
CA HIS A 90 -7.84 -16.69 -0.56
C HIS A 90 -8.58 -17.04 0.74
N PHE A 91 -8.49 -16.18 1.78
CA PHE A 91 -9.12 -16.33 3.09
C PHE A 91 -8.68 -17.58 3.86
N ASN A 92 -8.43 -18.69 3.20
CA ASN A 92 -8.03 -20.01 3.75
C ASN A 92 -8.89 -20.45 4.93
N LEU A 93 -10.21 -20.24 4.84
CA LEU A 93 -11.18 -20.72 5.83
C LEU A 93 -11.39 -22.21 5.67
N MET A 94 -11.57 -22.88 6.80
CA MET A 94 -11.92 -24.30 6.84
C MET A 94 -13.40 -24.46 6.45
N PRO A 95 -13.73 -25.04 5.30
CA PRO A 95 -15.10 -25.07 4.78
C PRO A 95 -16.05 -25.93 5.61
N SER A 96 -15.52 -26.93 6.32
CA SER A 96 -16.26 -27.84 7.20
C SER A 96 -16.50 -27.29 8.61
N ARG A 97 -16.07 -26.06 8.90
CA ARG A 97 -16.26 -25.40 10.20
C ARG A 97 -17.11 -24.17 10.05
N THR A 98 -17.92 -23.90 11.09
CA THR A 98 -18.62 -22.62 11.19
C THR A 98 -17.63 -21.45 11.30
N VAL A 99 -18.12 -20.21 11.22
CA VAL A 99 -17.38 -18.99 11.51
C VAL A 99 -16.73 -19.07 12.89
N PHE A 100 -17.54 -19.41 13.91
CA PHE A 100 -17.05 -19.65 15.27
C PHE A 100 -15.91 -20.67 15.28
N GLY A 101 -16.11 -21.83 14.65
CA GLY A 101 -15.11 -22.91 14.59
C GLY A 101 -13.81 -22.52 13.88
N ASN A 102 -13.87 -21.63 12.89
CA ASN A 102 -12.71 -21.07 12.23
C ASN A 102 -11.89 -20.16 13.16
N VAL A 103 -12.56 -19.26 13.89
CA VAL A 103 -11.91 -18.31 14.81
C VAL A 103 -11.40 -18.99 16.07
N ALA A 104 -12.13 -20.01 16.59
CA ALA A 104 -11.71 -20.79 17.74
C ALA A 104 -10.53 -21.73 17.46
N TYR A 105 -10.26 -22.06 16.19
CA TYR A 105 -9.25 -23.07 15.84
C TYR A 105 -7.83 -22.73 16.36
N PRO A 106 -7.30 -21.50 16.25
CA PRO A 106 -5.98 -21.15 16.79
C PRO A 106 -5.89 -21.22 18.32
N LEU A 107 -7.02 -21.20 19.03
CA LEU A 107 -7.08 -21.27 20.50
C LEU A 107 -7.01 -22.69 21.05
N ARG A 108 -6.95 -23.70 20.19
CA ARG A 108 -6.78 -25.08 20.62
C ARG A 108 -5.45 -25.28 21.32
N GLY A 109 -5.49 -25.86 22.51
CA GLY A 109 -4.29 -26.06 23.34
C GLY A 109 -3.73 -24.77 23.95
N SER A 110 -4.55 -23.72 24.06
CA SER A 110 -4.17 -22.47 24.75
C SER A 110 -4.27 -22.56 26.28
N GLY A 111 -4.91 -23.60 26.81
CA GLY A 111 -5.19 -23.71 28.23
C GLY A 111 -6.50 -23.00 28.67
N LEU A 112 -7.18 -22.28 27.75
CA LEU A 112 -8.46 -21.62 28.04
C LEU A 112 -9.60 -22.65 28.16
N SER A 113 -10.57 -22.37 29.05
CA SER A 113 -11.82 -23.15 29.14
C SER A 113 -12.69 -22.97 27.90
N ARG A 114 -13.68 -23.82 27.70
CA ARG A 114 -14.65 -23.71 26.59
C ARG A 114 -15.41 -22.39 26.64
N GLU A 115 -15.79 -21.92 27.81
CA GLU A 115 -16.50 -20.65 28.03
C GLU A 115 -15.60 -19.46 27.67
N GLN A 116 -14.34 -19.48 28.16
CA GLN A 116 -13.35 -18.42 27.82
C GLN A 116 -13.07 -18.35 26.32
N ILE A 117 -13.04 -19.52 25.64
CA ILE A 117 -12.88 -19.54 24.18
C ILE A 117 -14.13 -18.96 23.52
N ALA A 118 -15.33 -19.30 23.97
CA ALA A 118 -16.59 -18.82 23.43
C ALA A 118 -16.67 -17.27 23.55
N ASP A 119 -16.43 -16.75 24.74
CA ASP A 119 -16.41 -15.30 25.00
C ASP A 119 -15.37 -14.56 24.16
N LYS A 120 -14.17 -15.12 24.03
CA LYS A 120 -13.11 -14.52 23.21
C LYS A 120 -13.47 -14.49 21.75
N VAL A 121 -13.98 -15.59 21.22
CA VAL A 121 -14.41 -15.69 19.82
C VAL A 121 -15.54 -14.71 19.54
N GLN A 122 -16.55 -14.64 20.43
CA GLN A 122 -17.68 -13.72 20.27
C GLN A 122 -17.19 -12.26 20.21
N ARG A 123 -16.32 -11.84 21.14
CA ARG A 123 -15.71 -10.51 21.13
C ARG A 123 -14.92 -10.21 19.86
N LEU A 124 -14.17 -11.20 19.33
CA LEU A 124 -13.43 -11.02 18.07
C LEU A 124 -14.36 -10.88 16.87
N LEU A 125 -15.45 -11.65 16.83
CA LEU A 125 -16.45 -11.54 15.76
C LEU A 125 -17.19 -10.20 15.81
N GLU A 126 -17.50 -9.69 16.99
CA GLU A 126 -18.07 -8.35 17.19
C GLU A 126 -17.07 -7.26 16.76
N LEU A 127 -15.80 -7.41 17.14
CA LEU A 127 -14.73 -6.47 16.79
C LEU A 127 -14.57 -6.31 15.28
N VAL A 128 -14.74 -7.37 14.51
CA VAL A 128 -14.70 -7.33 13.05
C VAL A 128 -16.08 -7.10 12.40
N GLY A 129 -17.15 -6.95 13.19
CA GLY A 129 -18.51 -6.65 12.72
C GLY A 129 -19.21 -7.80 12.01
N ILE A 130 -19.09 -9.03 12.55
CA ILE A 130 -19.73 -10.24 12.00
C ILE A 130 -20.26 -11.19 13.11
N GLY A 131 -20.58 -10.65 14.28
CA GLY A 131 -21.02 -11.41 15.44
C GLY A 131 -22.30 -12.23 15.21
N ASP A 132 -23.21 -11.74 14.35
CA ASP A 132 -24.46 -12.38 13.96
C ASP A 132 -24.28 -13.64 13.09
N LYS A 133 -23.08 -13.91 12.58
CA LYS A 133 -22.77 -15.01 11.65
C LYS A 133 -21.96 -16.15 12.30
N ALA A 134 -21.86 -16.22 13.63
CA ALA A 134 -21.03 -17.19 14.34
C ALA A 134 -21.29 -18.63 13.89
N GLU A 135 -22.55 -18.99 13.68
CA GLU A 135 -22.99 -20.38 13.32
C GLU A 135 -23.01 -20.61 11.79
N ALA A 136 -22.77 -19.55 10.97
CA ALA A 136 -22.74 -19.69 9.52
C ALA A 136 -21.48 -20.43 9.05
N TYR A 137 -21.58 -21.09 7.90
CA TYR A 137 -20.44 -21.74 7.24
C TYR A 137 -19.84 -20.80 6.16
N PRO A 138 -18.54 -20.95 5.80
CA PRO A 138 -17.87 -20.11 4.81
C PRO A 138 -18.60 -19.99 3.47
N LYS A 139 -19.29 -21.06 3.01
CA LYS A 139 -20.07 -21.05 1.77
C LYS A 139 -21.27 -20.08 1.78
N GLN A 140 -21.71 -19.68 2.96
CA GLN A 140 -22.87 -18.81 3.17
C GLN A 140 -22.47 -17.33 3.28
N LEU A 141 -21.16 -17.02 3.18
CA LEU A 141 -20.59 -15.70 3.40
C LEU A 141 -20.19 -15.04 2.08
N SER A 142 -20.37 -13.71 2.02
CA SER A 142 -19.76 -12.89 0.98
C SER A 142 -18.22 -12.85 1.11
N GLY A 143 -17.51 -12.37 0.07
CA GLY A 143 -16.05 -12.22 0.11
C GLY A 143 -15.57 -11.36 1.29
N GLY A 144 -16.20 -10.21 1.50
CA GLY A 144 -15.87 -9.31 2.61
C GLY A 144 -16.16 -9.93 4.00
N GLN A 145 -17.24 -10.73 4.12
CA GLN A 145 -17.54 -11.46 5.35
C GLN A 145 -16.49 -12.55 5.60
N LYS A 146 -16.07 -13.31 4.58
CA LYS A 146 -14.98 -14.28 4.69
C LYS A 146 -13.69 -13.63 5.14
N GLN A 147 -13.39 -12.43 4.63
CA GLN A 147 -12.20 -11.67 5.03
C GLN A 147 -12.26 -11.24 6.49
N ARG A 148 -13.41 -10.76 6.98
CA ARG A 148 -13.61 -10.44 8.39
C ARG A 148 -13.39 -11.65 9.31
N VAL A 149 -13.86 -12.83 8.91
CA VAL A 149 -13.59 -14.09 9.65
C VAL A 149 -12.10 -14.42 9.63
N ALA A 150 -11.40 -14.25 8.50
CA ALA A 150 -9.97 -14.48 8.41
C ALA A 150 -9.16 -13.51 9.31
N ILE A 151 -9.58 -12.24 9.39
CA ILE A 151 -9.00 -11.23 10.31
C ILE A 151 -9.25 -11.66 11.76
N ALA A 152 -10.50 -11.99 12.16
CA ALA A 152 -10.82 -12.43 13.52
C ALA A 152 -10.01 -13.67 13.93
N ARG A 153 -9.86 -14.64 13.02
CA ARG A 153 -9.01 -15.82 13.24
C ARG A 153 -7.53 -15.45 13.43
N ALA A 154 -7.01 -14.52 12.65
CA ALA A 154 -5.63 -14.07 12.77
C ALA A 154 -5.36 -13.35 14.11
N LEU A 155 -6.37 -12.67 14.67
CA LEU A 155 -6.31 -11.99 15.97
C LEU A 155 -6.49 -12.92 17.18
N ALA A 156 -6.89 -14.18 16.99
CA ALA A 156 -7.31 -15.07 18.08
C ALA A 156 -6.24 -15.27 19.18
N ASN A 157 -4.97 -15.26 18.84
CA ASN A 157 -3.85 -15.41 19.77
C ASN A 157 -3.26 -14.09 20.29
N ASP A 158 -3.95 -12.96 20.17
CA ASP A 158 -3.50 -11.63 20.52
C ASP A 158 -2.10 -11.36 19.93
N PRO A 159 -2.01 -11.30 18.58
CA PRO A 159 -0.73 -11.13 17.90
C PRO A 159 -0.20 -9.71 18.07
N ASN A 160 1.13 -9.57 18.08
CA ASN A 160 1.82 -8.28 18.03
C ASN A 160 2.03 -7.81 16.57
N VAL A 161 2.02 -8.76 15.63
CA VAL A 161 2.22 -8.53 14.20
C VAL A 161 1.09 -9.19 13.41
N LEU A 162 0.59 -8.48 12.40
CA LEU A 162 -0.38 -8.97 11.43
C LEU A 162 0.23 -8.87 10.02
N LEU A 163 0.41 -10.01 9.36
CA LEU A 163 0.91 -10.11 8.00
C LEU A 163 -0.27 -10.28 7.04
N CYS A 164 -0.41 -9.41 6.06
CA CYS A 164 -1.50 -9.42 5.08
C CYS A 164 -0.93 -9.69 3.68
N ASP A 165 -1.10 -10.92 3.19
CA ASP A 165 -0.66 -11.33 1.85
C ASP A 165 -1.82 -11.11 0.86
N GLU A 166 -1.82 -9.97 0.15
CA GLU A 166 -2.85 -9.55 -0.81
C GLU A 166 -4.30 -9.66 -0.27
N ALA A 167 -4.50 -9.23 0.97
CA ALA A 167 -5.73 -9.44 1.72
C ALA A 167 -6.99 -8.79 1.12
N THR A 168 -6.88 -7.97 0.08
CA THR A 168 -7.99 -7.25 -0.56
C THR A 168 -8.17 -7.55 -2.04
N SER A 169 -7.24 -8.27 -2.68
CA SER A 169 -7.22 -8.48 -4.13
C SER A 169 -8.44 -9.24 -4.71
N ALA A 170 -9.17 -9.98 -3.85
CA ALA A 170 -10.36 -10.73 -4.24
C ALA A 170 -11.68 -10.02 -3.88
N LEU A 171 -11.62 -8.73 -3.53
CA LEU A 171 -12.77 -7.96 -3.03
C LEU A 171 -13.11 -6.82 -3.99
N ASP A 172 -14.38 -6.42 -4.00
CA ASP A 172 -14.81 -5.20 -4.70
C ASP A 172 -14.26 -3.93 -4.02
N PRO A 173 -14.20 -2.78 -4.72
CA PRO A 173 -13.59 -1.56 -4.19
C PRO A 173 -14.23 -1.02 -2.90
N GLN A 174 -15.55 -1.16 -2.74
CA GLN A 174 -16.24 -0.72 -1.51
C GLN A 174 -15.87 -1.60 -0.32
N THR A 175 -15.89 -2.91 -0.51
CA THR A 175 -15.49 -3.89 0.49
C THR A 175 -14.01 -3.73 0.85
N THR A 176 -13.13 -3.51 -0.14
CA THR A 176 -11.71 -3.20 0.07
C THR A 176 -11.54 -2.03 1.03
N LYS A 177 -12.17 -0.89 0.78
CA LYS A 177 -12.12 0.28 1.68
C LYS A 177 -12.61 -0.05 3.10
N ALA A 178 -13.68 -0.83 3.23
CA ALA A 178 -14.20 -1.22 4.53
C ALA A 178 -13.21 -2.12 5.31
N ILE A 179 -12.53 -3.05 4.63
CA ILE A 179 -11.50 -3.91 5.24
C ILE A 179 -10.25 -3.10 5.61
N LEU A 180 -9.81 -2.15 4.78
CA LEU A 180 -8.67 -1.28 5.09
C LEU A 180 -8.94 -0.42 6.32
N ARG A 181 -10.12 0.18 6.43
CA ARG A 181 -10.55 0.94 7.62
C ARG A 181 -10.58 0.04 8.86
N LEU A 182 -11.05 -1.20 8.72
CA LEU A 182 -11.03 -2.17 9.82
C LEU A 182 -9.59 -2.44 10.27
N LEU A 183 -8.65 -2.72 9.35
CA LEU A 183 -7.24 -2.96 9.67
C LEU A 183 -6.60 -1.75 10.35
N LYS A 184 -6.87 -0.53 9.87
CA LYS A 184 -6.40 0.71 10.49
C LYS A 184 -6.94 0.88 11.91
N ASN A 185 -8.24 0.69 12.10
CA ASN A 185 -8.86 0.75 13.43
C ASN A 185 -8.29 -0.31 14.41
N LEU A 186 -7.98 -1.51 13.90
CA LEU A 186 -7.35 -2.56 14.71
C LEU A 186 -5.91 -2.19 15.09
N ASN A 187 -5.14 -1.63 14.16
CA ASN A 187 -3.80 -1.12 14.42
C ASN A 187 -3.84 -0.03 15.51
N GLU A 188 -4.70 0.97 15.37
CA GLU A 188 -4.84 2.08 16.32
C GLU A 188 -5.31 1.62 17.71
N LYS A 189 -6.32 0.74 17.78
CA LYS A 189 -6.90 0.27 19.05
C LYS A 189 -6.05 -0.74 19.81
N LEU A 190 -5.37 -1.63 19.07
CA LEU A 190 -4.63 -2.75 19.65
C LEU A 190 -3.12 -2.52 19.67
N GLY A 191 -2.61 -1.48 18.99
CA GLY A 191 -1.19 -1.19 18.86
C GLY A 191 -0.40 -2.27 18.08
N ILE A 192 -1.08 -3.06 17.24
CA ILE A 192 -0.45 -4.12 16.45
C ILE A 192 0.31 -3.55 15.25
N THR A 193 1.45 -4.16 14.93
CA THR A 193 2.19 -3.83 13.70
C THR A 193 1.58 -4.58 12.52
N VAL A 194 1.31 -3.90 11.42
CA VAL A 194 0.67 -4.50 10.25
C VAL A 194 1.63 -4.42 9.05
N VAL A 195 1.84 -5.54 8.37
CA VAL A 195 2.60 -5.59 7.11
C VAL A 195 1.66 -6.01 6.00
N ILE A 196 1.52 -5.17 4.99
CA ILE A 196 0.58 -5.38 3.87
C ILE A 196 1.34 -5.57 2.58
N ILE A 197 1.12 -6.70 1.92
CA ILE A 197 1.52 -6.88 0.52
C ILE A 197 0.36 -6.51 -0.37
N THR A 198 0.65 -5.70 -1.38
CA THR A 198 -0.33 -5.36 -2.41
C THR A 198 0.37 -4.91 -3.69
N HIS A 199 -0.33 -5.00 -4.80
CA HIS A 199 0.01 -4.32 -6.04
C HIS A 199 -0.90 -3.10 -6.29
N GLU A 200 -1.85 -2.82 -5.36
CA GLU A 200 -2.80 -1.73 -5.43
C GLU A 200 -2.27 -0.49 -4.68
N MET A 201 -1.89 0.56 -5.42
CA MET A 201 -1.40 1.82 -4.83
C MET A 201 -2.43 2.51 -3.95
N ALA A 202 -3.73 2.36 -4.28
CA ALA A 202 -4.81 2.90 -3.47
C ALA A 202 -4.80 2.37 -2.04
N VAL A 203 -4.47 1.09 -1.85
CA VAL A 203 -4.33 0.46 -0.53
C VAL A 203 -3.21 1.12 0.28
N VAL A 204 -2.04 1.32 -0.35
CA VAL A 204 -0.88 1.93 0.31
C VAL A 204 -1.18 3.37 0.73
N LYS A 205 -1.75 4.16 -0.18
CA LYS A 205 -2.13 5.56 0.08
C LYS A 205 -3.16 5.70 1.21
N GLU A 206 -4.09 4.73 1.31
CA GLU A 206 -5.20 4.79 2.26
C GLU A 206 -4.73 4.55 3.71
N ILE A 207 -3.84 3.58 3.96
CA ILE A 207 -3.55 3.17 5.34
C ILE A 207 -2.08 2.99 5.73
N CYS A 208 -1.13 2.94 4.79
CA CYS A 208 0.27 2.68 5.14
C CYS A 208 1.00 3.95 5.61
N ASP A 209 1.90 3.79 6.58
CA ASP A 209 2.79 4.85 7.06
C ASP A 209 4.05 4.93 6.19
N ARG A 210 4.68 3.77 5.96
CA ARG A 210 5.86 3.61 5.11
C ARG A 210 5.64 2.48 4.11
N VAL A 211 6.45 2.50 3.05
CA VAL A 211 6.38 1.53 1.97
C VAL A 211 7.78 1.11 1.52
N ALA A 212 7.92 -0.14 1.08
CA ALA A 212 9.04 -0.65 0.33
C ALA A 212 8.57 -1.10 -1.06
N VAL A 213 9.28 -0.68 -2.09
CA VAL A 213 9.06 -1.08 -3.49
C VAL A 213 10.01 -2.21 -3.82
N MET A 214 9.46 -3.33 -4.28
CA MET A 214 10.24 -4.50 -4.67
C MET A 214 10.24 -4.71 -6.18
N GLU A 215 11.42 -5.00 -6.71
CA GLU A 215 11.64 -5.40 -8.09
C GLU A 215 12.68 -6.52 -8.14
N HIS A 216 12.41 -7.58 -8.91
CA HIS A 216 13.32 -8.71 -9.10
C HIS A 216 13.93 -9.27 -7.80
N GLY A 217 13.12 -9.39 -6.76
CA GLY A 217 13.55 -9.92 -5.45
C GLY A 217 14.31 -8.93 -4.57
N ARG A 218 14.48 -7.68 -4.97
CA ARG A 218 15.20 -6.64 -4.23
C ARG A 218 14.26 -5.53 -3.77
N VAL A 219 14.58 -4.87 -2.68
CA VAL A 219 13.98 -3.59 -2.32
C VAL A 219 14.77 -2.51 -3.05
N VAL A 220 14.11 -1.79 -3.94
CA VAL A 220 14.74 -0.74 -4.78
C VAL A 220 14.47 0.67 -4.25
N GLU A 221 13.37 0.85 -3.52
CA GLU A 221 13.03 2.11 -2.88
C GLU A 221 12.24 1.87 -1.60
N GLN A 222 12.44 2.69 -0.56
CA GLN A 222 11.66 2.63 0.67
C GLN A 222 11.61 3.99 1.36
N GLY A 223 10.53 4.26 2.06
CA GLY A 223 10.36 5.52 2.79
C GLY A 223 8.94 5.73 3.30
N GLU A 224 8.66 6.91 3.85
CA GLU A 224 7.30 7.34 4.14
C GLU A 224 6.48 7.35 2.84
N VAL A 225 5.23 6.93 2.91
CA VAL A 225 4.35 6.83 1.74
C VAL A 225 4.28 8.17 1.01
N PHE A 226 4.11 9.29 1.74
CA PHE A 226 4.10 10.61 1.13
C PHE A 226 5.34 10.87 0.29
N ASN A 227 6.54 10.66 0.82
CA ASN A 227 7.80 10.98 0.14
C ASN A 227 8.03 10.12 -1.09
N VAL A 228 7.77 8.80 -0.99
CA VAL A 228 7.92 7.87 -2.13
C VAL A 228 6.96 8.18 -3.26
N PHE A 229 5.75 8.69 -2.94
CA PHE A 229 4.75 9.02 -3.95
C PHE A 229 4.88 10.45 -4.50
N ALA A 230 5.39 11.41 -3.69
CA ALA A 230 5.58 12.79 -4.13
C ALA A 230 6.83 12.95 -5.00
N ASP A 231 7.92 12.22 -4.68
CA ASP A 231 9.20 12.29 -5.37
C ASP A 231 9.79 10.88 -5.58
N PRO A 232 9.22 10.07 -6.49
CA PRO A 232 9.68 8.71 -6.76
C PRO A 232 11.06 8.73 -7.44
N ARG A 233 12.04 8.08 -6.83
CA ARG A 233 13.42 8.05 -7.31
C ARG A 233 13.68 6.96 -8.34
N GLN A 234 12.98 5.82 -8.21
CA GLN A 234 13.17 4.67 -9.08
C GLN A 234 12.16 4.66 -10.22
N GLU A 235 12.58 4.20 -11.40
CA GLU A 235 11.72 4.13 -12.59
C GLU A 235 10.50 3.22 -12.35
N ILE A 236 10.70 2.09 -11.67
CA ILE A 236 9.61 1.19 -11.31
C ILE A 236 8.58 1.87 -10.42
N THR A 237 9.01 2.71 -9.45
CA THR A 237 8.10 3.45 -8.57
C THR A 237 7.30 4.49 -9.38
N ARG A 238 7.96 5.20 -10.30
CA ARG A 238 7.29 6.12 -11.23
C ARG A 238 6.26 5.37 -12.07
N SER A 239 6.64 4.23 -12.64
CA SER A 239 5.73 3.39 -13.43
C SER A 239 4.50 2.95 -12.63
N PHE A 240 4.67 2.54 -11.38
CA PHE A 240 3.54 2.22 -10.48
C PHE A 240 2.62 3.40 -10.22
N ILE A 241 3.19 4.57 -9.96
CA ILE A 241 2.41 5.79 -9.74
C ILE A 241 1.67 6.20 -11.01
N HIS A 242 2.35 6.14 -12.16
CA HIS A 242 1.75 6.45 -13.46
C HIS A 242 0.62 5.49 -13.85
N THR A 243 0.75 4.17 -13.60
CA THR A 243 -0.31 3.20 -13.91
C THR A 243 -1.58 3.39 -13.07
N THR A 244 -1.46 4.03 -11.91
CA THR A 244 -2.59 4.29 -11.01
C THR A 244 -3.09 5.73 -11.06
N SER A 245 -2.31 6.64 -11.63
CA SER A 245 -2.73 8.01 -11.91
C SER A 245 -3.34 8.07 -13.31
N ASN A 246 -4.49 8.74 -13.43
CA ASN A 246 -5.09 9.01 -14.73
C ASN A 246 -4.23 9.95 -15.61
N LEU A 247 -3.01 10.32 -15.18
CA LEU A 247 -2.10 11.21 -15.91
C LEU A 247 -1.65 10.59 -17.24
N ARG A 248 -1.59 9.25 -17.34
CA ARG A 248 -1.35 8.54 -18.59
C ARG A 248 -2.38 8.87 -19.67
N LYS A 249 -3.61 9.14 -19.26
CA LYS A 249 -4.67 9.53 -20.20
C LYS A 249 -4.38 10.85 -20.94
N ILE A 250 -3.57 11.72 -20.35
CA ILE A 250 -3.11 12.96 -21.02
C ILE A 250 -2.11 12.64 -22.12
N GLU A 251 -1.19 11.70 -21.89
CA GLU A 251 -0.23 11.27 -22.92
C GLU A 251 -0.97 10.62 -24.10
N GLU A 252 -1.94 9.76 -23.83
CA GLU A 252 -2.82 9.16 -24.84
C GLU A 252 -3.60 10.23 -25.63
N LEU A 253 -4.19 11.24 -24.94
CA LEU A 253 -4.89 12.35 -25.59
C LEU A 253 -3.99 13.21 -26.47
N ILE A 254 -2.72 13.36 -26.10
CA ILE A 254 -1.72 14.09 -26.89
C ILE A 254 -1.31 13.28 -28.13
N GLU A 255 -1.10 11.96 -27.98
CA GLU A 255 -0.80 11.06 -29.09
C GLU A 255 -1.95 10.97 -30.10
N GLU A 256 -3.20 10.98 -29.63
CA GLU A 256 -4.42 10.96 -30.45
C GLU A 256 -4.78 12.35 -31.04
N ASP A 257 -4.00 13.39 -30.79
CA ASP A 257 -4.24 14.78 -31.15
C ASP A 257 -5.66 15.27 -30.79
N SER A 258 -6.14 14.88 -29.62
CA SER A 258 -7.47 15.17 -29.11
C SER A 258 -7.71 16.70 -29.04
N PRO A 259 -8.91 17.18 -29.39
CA PRO A 259 -9.27 18.61 -29.30
C PRO A 259 -9.02 19.24 -27.91
N VAL A 260 -9.07 18.43 -26.84
CA VAL A 260 -8.87 18.88 -25.45
C VAL A 260 -7.44 19.34 -25.17
N VAL A 261 -6.47 18.83 -25.93
CA VAL A 261 -5.02 19.11 -25.77
C VAL A 261 -4.44 19.90 -26.93
N GLN A 262 -5.27 20.40 -27.85
CA GLN A 262 -4.83 21.29 -28.92
C GLN A 262 -4.47 22.66 -28.37
N LEU A 263 -3.31 23.17 -28.78
CA LEU A 263 -2.77 24.45 -28.35
C LEU A 263 -2.93 25.50 -29.44
N LYS A 264 -3.29 26.70 -29.03
CA LYS A 264 -3.18 27.90 -29.87
C LYS A 264 -1.74 28.42 -29.82
N PRO A 265 -1.30 29.23 -30.82
CA PRO A 265 -0.02 29.87 -30.76
C PRO A 265 0.16 30.66 -29.44
N GLY A 266 1.28 30.48 -28.77
CA GLY A 266 1.58 31.10 -27.47
C GLY A 266 1.11 30.31 -26.22
N GLU A 267 0.40 29.23 -26.37
CA GLU A 267 -0.05 28.37 -25.26
C GLU A 267 0.96 27.26 -24.96
N LEU A 268 0.87 26.72 -23.73
CA LEU A 268 1.63 25.54 -23.33
C LEU A 268 0.81 24.64 -22.40
N ILE A 269 1.06 23.35 -22.47
CA ILE A 269 0.51 22.38 -21.51
C ILE A 269 1.56 22.17 -20.42
N VAL A 270 1.13 22.36 -19.17
CA VAL A 270 1.99 22.10 -18.00
C VAL A 270 1.35 21.08 -17.09
N ARG A 271 2.19 20.27 -16.45
CA ARG A 271 1.86 19.48 -15.29
C ARG A 271 2.33 20.20 -14.04
N LEU A 272 1.42 20.47 -13.12
CA LEU A 272 1.69 21.03 -11.80
C LEU A 272 1.61 19.92 -10.78
N SER A 273 2.70 19.59 -10.09
CA SER A 273 2.74 18.50 -9.10
C SER A 273 2.88 19.07 -7.68
N TYR A 274 2.04 18.57 -6.77
CA TYR A 274 2.11 18.95 -5.37
C TYR A 274 3.08 18.02 -4.64
N ILE A 275 4.23 18.56 -4.22
CA ILE A 275 5.35 17.82 -3.62
C ILE A 275 5.58 18.16 -2.14
N GLN A 276 4.72 19.01 -1.54
CA GLN A 276 4.80 19.39 -0.13
C GLN A 276 3.51 19.15 0.64
N ARG A 277 3.66 18.86 1.95
CA ARG A 277 2.52 18.60 2.85
C ARG A 277 1.62 19.82 3.10
N ASN A 278 2.12 21.03 2.94
CA ASN A 278 1.39 22.27 3.23
C ASN A 278 1.04 23.04 1.96
N VAL A 279 0.00 22.64 1.26
CA VAL A 279 -0.60 23.42 0.16
C VAL A 279 -1.94 23.98 0.66
N SER A 280 -1.87 25.06 1.42
CA SER A 280 -3.07 25.78 1.92
C SER A 280 -3.43 27.01 1.07
N GLU A 281 -2.55 27.46 0.15
CA GLU A 281 -2.78 28.62 -0.68
C GLU A 281 -3.57 28.24 -1.95
N PRO A 282 -4.50 29.11 -2.41
CA PRO A 282 -5.21 28.93 -3.67
C PRO A 282 -4.29 29.27 -4.86
N LEU A 283 -3.23 28.47 -5.08
CA LEU A 283 -2.12 28.74 -6.00
C LEU A 283 -2.58 29.08 -7.42
N ILE A 284 -3.50 28.31 -7.99
CA ILE A 284 -4.00 28.51 -9.35
C ILE A 284 -4.66 29.88 -9.50
N SER A 285 -5.56 30.23 -8.57
CA SER A 285 -6.24 31.56 -8.60
C SER A 285 -5.26 32.70 -8.33
N THR A 286 -4.29 32.48 -7.46
CA THR A 286 -3.26 33.48 -7.11
C THR A 286 -2.38 33.77 -8.31
N VAL A 287 -1.89 32.72 -8.97
CA VAL A 287 -1.01 32.84 -10.14
C VAL A 287 -1.74 33.50 -11.31
N SER A 288 -2.99 33.07 -11.61
CA SER A 288 -3.80 33.69 -12.67
C SER A 288 -3.95 35.19 -12.48
N ARG A 289 -4.31 35.63 -11.27
CA ARG A 289 -4.52 37.05 -10.97
C ARG A 289 -3.23 37.86 -10.88
N LYS A 290 -2.17 37.29 -10.28
CA LYS A 290 -0.91 38.01 -10.05
C LYS A 290 -0.14 38.27 -11.33
N PHE A 291 -0.18 37.34 -12.28
CA PHE A 291 0.59 37.37 -13.49
C PHE A 291 -0.26 37.61 -14.75
N ASP A 292 -1.57 37.85 -14.58
CA ASP A 292 -2.52 38.09 -15.67
C ASP A 292 -2.44 36.99 -16.76
N ILE A 293 -2.48 35.73 -16.31
CA ILE A 293 -2.47 34.56 -17.17
C ILE A 293 -3.75 33.73 -16.94
N THR A 294 -4.12 32.97 -17.94
CA THR A 294 -5.23 32.01 -17.82
C THR A 294 -4.67 30.58 -17.67
N LEU A 295 -5.18 29.86 -16.66
CA LEU A 295 -4.95 28.43 -16.52
C LEU A 295 -6.25 27.67 -16.79
N ASN A 296 -6.31 26.97 -17.92
CA ASN A 296 -7.41 26.07 -18.24
C ASN A 296 -7.06 24.66 -17.77
N ILE A 297 -7.69 24.21 -16.68
CA ILE A 297 -7.47 22.87 -16.13
C ILE A 297 -8.14 21.85 -17.05
N ILE A 298 -7.36 21.00 -17.70
CA ILE A 298 -7.84 19.92 -18.55
C ILE A 298 -7.92 18.59 -17.80
N PHE A 299 -7.12 18.44 -16.73
CA PHE A 299 -7.11 17.24 -15.89
C PHE A 299 -6.60 17.55 -14.50
N SER A 300 -7.14 16.89 -13.48
CA SER A 300 -6.64 16.96 -12.11
C SER A 300 -6.84 15.62 -11.41
N ASP A 301 -5.77 15.11 -10.79
CA ASP A 301 -5.78 13.89 -9.97
C ASP A 301 -5.03 14.19 -8.67
N ILE A 302 -5.80 14.51 -7.62
CA ILE A 302 -5.27 14.87 -6.31
C ILE A 302 -5.86 13.91 -5.28
N ALA A 303 -5.01 13.14 -4.64
CA ALA A 303 -5.36 12.28 -3.52
C ALA A 303 -4.86 12.88 -2.20
N ILE A 304 -5.59 12.62 -1.11
CA ILE A 304 -5.11 12.98 0.23
C ILE A 304 -4.40 11.76 0.83
N VAL A 305 -3.12 11.89 1.13
CA VAL A 305 -2.28 10.87 1.74
C VAL A 305 -1.69 11.43 3.02
N GLN A 306 -1.90 10.76 4.16
CA GLN A 306 -1.42 11.23 5.47
C GLN A 306 -1.76 12.71 5.75
N ASN A 307 -3.00 13.12 5.44
CA ASN A 307 -3.52 14.49 5.56
C ASN A 307 -2.83 15.55 4.65
N ALA A 308 -2.10 15.10 3.62
CA ALA A 308 -1.45 15.98 2.66
C ALA A 308 -1.90 15.67 1.23
N PRO A 309 -2.09 16.68 0.35
CA PRO A 309 -2.41 16.45 -1.05
C PRO A 309 -1.18 15.89 -1.78
N ILE A 310 -1.40 14.81 -2.53
CA ILE A 310 -0.43 14.25 -3.48
C ILE A 310 -1.10 14.14 -4.84
N GLY A 311 -0.38 14.47 -5.88
CA GLY A 311 -0.87 14.36 -7.25
C GLY A 311 -0.56 15.62 -8.03
N GLY A 312 -1.36 15.86 -9.06
CA GLY A 312 -1.11 17.00 -9.92
C GLY A 312 -2.31 17.45 -10.72
N THR A 313 -2.12 18.58 -11.36
CA THR A 313 -3.07 19.20 -12.27
C THR A 313 -2.38 19.42 -13.60
N VAL A 314 -3.02 19.04 -14.69
CA VAL A 314 -2.57 19.39 -16.04
C VAL A 314 -3.42 20.54 -16.54
N ALA A 315 -2.79 21.61 -16.95
CA ALA A 315 -3.47 22.80 -17.42
C ALA A 315 -2.81 23.36 -18.70
N ILE A 316 -3.63 23.97 -19.53
CA ILE A 316 -3.17 24.83 -20.61
C ILE A 316 -2.98 26.23 -20.01
N ILE A 317 -1.79 26.79 -20.17
CA ILE A 317 -1.49 28.17 -19.78
C ILE A 317 -1.48 29.04 -21.03
N SER A 318 -2.21 30.15 -20.95
CA SER A 318 -2.21 31.19 -21.98
C SER A 318 -1.97 32.57 -21.36
N GLY A 319 -1.25 33.45 -22.09
CA GLY A 319 -0.87 34.78 -21.67
C GLY A 319 0.41 35.24 -22.38
N GLU A 320 0.94 36.41 -21.99
CA GLU A 320 2.21 36.87 -22.52
C GLU A 320 3.39 36.00 -22.04
N ARG A 321 4.35 35.75 -22.91
CA ARG A 321 5.51 34.87 -22.63
C ARG A 321 6.28 35.27 -21.36
N ALA A 322 6.45 36.56 -21.11
CA ALA A 322 7.14 37.07 -19.93
C ALA A 322 6.36 36.76 -18.64
N GLN A 323 5.04 36.94 -18.67
CA GLN A 323 4.13 36.66 -17.56
C GLN A 323 4.06 35.16 -17.23
N ILE A 324 3.97 34.31 -18.25
CA ILE A 324 3.99 32.83 -18.08
C ILE A 324 5.34 32.43 -17.45
N THR A 325 6.47 32.98 -17.88
CA THR A 325 7.79 32.64 -17.31
C THR A 325 7.87 33.02 -15.82
N GLN A 326 7.37 34.19 -15.44
CA GLN A 326 7.32 34.65 -14.05
C GLN A 326 6.36 33.80 -13.22
N ALA A 327 5.23 33.41 -13.78
CA ALA A 327 4.27 32.52 -13.12
C ALA A 327 4.86 31.14 -12.82
N ILE A 328 5.58 30.55 -13.78
CA ILE A 328 6.28 29.27 -13.58
C ILE A 328 7.35 29.41 -12.50
N ALA A 329 8.16 30.47 -12.54
CA ALA A 329 9.18 30.71 -11.51
C ALA A 329 8.56 30.85 -10.10
N TYR A 330 7.44 31.56 -9.99
CA TYR A 330 6.70 31.68 -8.73
C TYR A 330 6.15 30.34 -8.22
N LEU A 331 5.60 29.50 -9.10
CA LEU A 331 5.13 28.17 -8.73
C LEU A 331 6.27 27.29 -8.20
N ILE A 332 7.44 27.35 -8.85
CA ILE A 332 8.64 26.61 -8.41
C ILE A 332 9.13 27.14 -7.06
N GLU A 333 9.13 28.47 -6.83
CA GLU A 333 9.45 29.09 -5.51
C GLU A 333 8.49 28.60 -4.41
N LYS A 334 7.23 28.38 -4.76
CA LYS A 334 6.21 27.81 -3.86
C LYS A 334 6.28 26.28 -3.75
N ASN A 335 7.36 25.66 -4.23
CA ASN A 335 7.58 24.21 -4.21
C ASN A 335 6.50 23.40 -4.93
N VAL A 336 5.93 23.93 -5.98
CA VAL A 336 5.13 23.19 -6.95
C VAL A 336 6.06 22.67 -8.04
N GLY A 337 6.07 21.37 -8.28
CA GLY A 337 6.76 20.81 -9.45
C GLY A 337 6.06 21.29 -10.72
N VAL A 338 6.81 21.87 -11.65
CA VAL A 338 6.28 22.33 -12.93
C VAL A 338 7.03 21.62 -14.05
N GLU A 339 6.30 20.83 -14.83
CA GLU A 339 6.80 20.14 -16.02
C GLU A 339 6.05 20.66 -17.24
N VAL A 340 6.77 21.11 -18.26
CA VAL A 340 6.18 21.49 -19.54
C VAL A 340 6.05 20.26 -20.42
N ILE A 341 4.81 19.86 -20.73
CA ILE A 341 4.50 18.69 -21.55
C ILE A 341 4.53 19.03 -23.04
N ARG A 342 3.92 20.17 -23.42
CA ARG A 342 3.89 20.65 -24.82
C ARG A 342 3.97 22.17 -24.83
N ASP A 343 4.73 22.73 -25.75
CA ASP A 343 4.97 24.17 -25.84
C ASP A 343 4.74 24.67 -27.28
N ALA A 344 3.68 25.46 -27.49
CA ALA A 344 3.36 26.10 -28.77
C ALA A 344 3.80 27.60 -28.80
N ARG A 345 4.65 28.05 -27.85
CA ARG A 345 5.23 29.39 -27.85
C ARG A 345 6.43 29.50 -28.79
N ILE A 346 6.98 28.36 -29.20
CA ILE A 346 8.09 28.31 -30.17
C ILE A 346 7.42 27.93 -31.49
N SER A 347 7.09 28.94 -32.30
CA SER A 347 6.87 28.72 -33.73
C SER A 347 8.24 28.46 -34.38
N GLU A 348 8.34 27.34 -35.13
CA GLU A 348 9.47 27.09 -36.00
C GLU A 348 9.66 28.26 -37.01
#